data_4b6ed865fe9f0e4221cd2912d3e3fe1b
#
_entry.id   4b6ed865fe9f0e4221cd2912d3e3fe1b
#
_cell.length_a   1.000
_cell.length_b   1.000
_cell.length_c   1.000
_cell.angle_alpha   90.00
_cell.angle_beta   90.00
_cell.angle_gamma   90.00
#
_symmetry.space_group_name_H-M   'P 1'
#
loop_
_entity.id
_entity.type
_entity.pdbx_description
1 polymer ?
#
loop_
_entity_poly.entity_id
_entity_poly.type
_entity_poly.pdbx_seq_one_letter_code
_entity_poly.pdbx_strand_id
1 'polypeptide(L)'
;MRVTRDMIDPELRAAGVAFGLLFRPSEWFFRFARRVTARAAGSSVAGLDCDERRIPSLDPDVDVRVRIYRSKTRPSESVPGVVFLHGGGYALGTPEQNGPLYETLIGLRSCVVVAPDYRKSLDAPYPAAVNDCYATLRWLKDNAAELGVRDDQLIVMGQSAGGGLAAAVTLMARDRGEVRVAFQLPLYPMIDDRNATDSARDNDAPVWSEKHNRLGWRLYLGGLAADEVPKYAAPARETDYAHLPATATFVGDLDPFRDETIQYVENLRAAGVDVEFRLFERCYHGFDGIRPDSKVGREANAFVAEQFAAAVDSRFAPQADRPKG
;
A
#
# COMPACT_ATOMS: atom_id res chain seq x y z
N MET A 1 15.78 -1.77 17.78
CA MET A 1 17.07 -1.89 17.02
C MET A 1 17.66 -0.50 16.80
N ARG A 2 18.92 -0.25 17.22
CA ARG A 2 19.59 1.02 16.89
C ARG A 2 20.34 0.92 15.57
N VAL A 3 20.11 1.87 14.66
CA VAL A 3 20.67 1.88 13.31
C VAL A 3 21.83 2.87 13.21
N THR A 4 23.04 2.36 13.03
CA THR A 4 24.23 3.21 12.82
C THR A 4 24.42 3.49 11.33
N ARG A 5 25.16 4.58 11.02
CA ARG A 5 25.45 4.97 9.65
C ARG A 5 26.13 3.86 8.83
N ASP A 6 26.96 3.03 9.47
CA ASP A 6 27.70 1.97 8.79
C ASP A 6 26.82 0.77 8.42
N MET A 7 25.69 0.60 9.09
CA MET A 7 24.68 -0.39 8.75
C MET A 7 23.95 -0.04 7.46
N ILE A 8 23.82 1.24 7.11
CA ILE A 8 23.08 1.72 5.96
C ILE A 8 23.92 1.57 4.68
N ASP A 9 23.29 1.15 3.59
CA ASP A 9 23.91 1.12 2.27
C ASP A 9 24.53 2.48 1.91
N PRO A 10 25.78 2.54 1.40
CA PRO A 10 26.49 3.78 1.11
C PRO A 10 25.71 4.76 0.23
N GLU A 11 24.95 4.26 -0.77
CA GLU A 11 24.17 5.10 -1.68
C GLU A 11 22.91 5.70 -1.02
N LEU A 12 22.45 5.11 0.08
CA LEU A 12 21.28 5.56 0.83
C LEU A 12 21.59 6.54 1.97
N ARG A 13 22.86 6.60 2.44
CA ARG A 13 23.26 7.32 3.66
C ARG A 13 22.91 8.81 3.64
N ALA A 14 23.22 9.49 2.53
CA ALA A 14 23.01 10.94 2.44
C ALA A 14 21.51 11.30 2.49
N ALA A 15 20.71 10.57 1.74
CA ALA A 15 19.25 10.77 1.73
C ALA A 15 18.62 10.41 3.09
N GLY A 16 19.07 9.32 3.72
CA GLY A 16 18.60 8.93 5.05
C GLY A 16 18.89 10.00 6.11
N VAL A 17 20.09 10.58 6.13
CA VAL A 17 20.43 11.67 7.05
C VAL A 17 19.55 12.90 6.80
N ALA A 18 19.37 13.31 5.54
CA ALA A 18 18.53 14.46 5.21
C ALA A 18 17.08 14.25 5.66
N PHE A 19 16.51 13.07 5.40
CA PHE A 19 15.16 12.72 5.86
C PHE A 19 15.05 12.69 7.39
N GLY A 20 16.00 12.07 8.09
CA GLY A 20 16.03 12.01 9.55
C GLY A 20 16.09 13.37 10.23
N LEU A 21 16.72 14.37 9.58
CA LEU A 21 16.75 15.74 10.06
C LEU A 21 15.45 16.52 9.82
N LEU A 22 14.79 16.26 8.69
CA LEU A 22 13.62 17.00 8.22
C LEU A 22 12.31 16.39 8.73
N PHE A 23 12.19 15.07 8.75
CA PHE A 23 10.94 14.39 9.09
C PHE A 23 10.89 14.12 10.60
N ARG A 24 10.02 14.84 11.30
CA ARG A 24 9.90 14.79 12.77
C ARG A 24 8.68 13.98 13.21
N PRO A 25 8.80 13.06 14.20
CA PRO A 25 7.70 12.26 14.73
C PRO A 25 6.84 13.10 15.70
N SER A 26 6.15 14.10 15.18
CA SER A 26 5.22 14.93 15.95
C SER A 26 3.95 15.18 15.17
N GLU A 27 2.83 15.27 15.85
CA GLU A 27 1.52 15.50 15.23
C GLU A 27 1.48 16.85 14.49
N TRP A 28 2.10 17.90 15.08
CA TRP A 28 2.21 19.19 14.41
C TRP A 28 2.94 19.07 13.06
N PHE A 29 4.06 18.33 13.04
CA PHE A 29 4.80 18.12 11.81
C PHE A 29 3.98 17.31 10.78
N PHE A 30 3.23 16.30 11.22
CA PHE A 30 2.34 15.54 10.34
C PHE A 30 1.25 16.42 9.75
N ARG A 31 0.62 17.29 10.54
CA ARG A 31 -0.36 18.27 10.04
C ARG A 31 0.27 19.26 9.04
N PHE A 32 1.49 19.71 9.27
CA PHE A 32 2.24 20.55 8.34
C PHE A 32 2.59 19.78 7.04
N ALA A 33 3.21 18.60 7.15
CA ALA A 33 3.59 17.77 6.01
C ALA A 33 2.40 17.40 5.14
N ARG A 34 1.24 17.10 5.75
CA ARG A 34 0.00 16.86 5.04
C ARG A 34 -0.42 18.05 4.17
N ARG A 35 -0.33 19.27 4.69
CA ARG A 35 -0.66 20.47 3.90
C ARG A 35 0.30 20.66 2.73
N VAL A 36 1.57 20.26 2.90
CA VAL A 36 2.56 20.31 1.81
C VAL A 36 2.26 19.26 0.75
N THR A 37 2.02 18.00 1.16
CA THR A 37 1.73 16.90 0.23
C THR A 37 0.40 17.11 -0.51
N ALA A 38 -0.59 17.70 0.15
CA ALA A 38 -1.89 18.02 -0.46
C ALA A 38 -1.79 18.99 -1.66
N ARG A 39 -0.67 19.74 -1.81
CA ARG A 39 -0.45 20.62 -2.98
C ARG A 39 -0.24 19.82 -4.27
N ALA A 40 0.11 18.55 -4.17
CA ALA A 40 0.22 17.67 -5.33
C ALA A 40 -1.15 17.16 -5.82
N ALA A 41 -2.21 17.33 -5.03
CA ALA A 41 -3.54 16.87 -5.39
C ALA A 41 -4.02 17.48 -6.72
N GLY A 42 -4.53 16.63 -7.61
CA GLY A 42 -4.98 17.02 -8.94
C GLY A 42 -3.86 17.13 -10.00
N SER A 43 -2.59 16.97 -9.62
CA SER A 43 -1.51 16.95 -10.61
C SER A 43 -1.64 15.76 -11.56
N SER A 44 -1.24 15.97 -12.82
CA SER A 44 -1.25 14.96 -13.86
C SER A 44 0.12 14.32 -14.01
N VAL A 45 0.13 13.07 -14.45
CA VAL A 45 1.34 12.34 -14.86
C VAL A 45 1.48 12.48 -16.38
N ALA A 46 2.60 13.03 -16.84
CA ALA A 46 2.74 13.47 -18.25
C ALA A 46 2.53 12.34 -19.27
N GLY A 47 2.96 11.12 -18.95
CA GLY A 47 2.85 9.92 -19.80
C GLY A 47 1.46 9.27 -19.81
N LEU A 48 0.56 9.65 -18.90
CA LEU A 48 -0.71 8.97 -18.66
C LEU A 48 -1.93 9.86 -18.96
N ASP A 49 -3.05 9.20 -19.25
CA ASP A 49 -4.39 9.78 -19.15
C ASP A 49 -4.80 9.71 -17.68
N CYS A 50 -5.16 10.86 -17.09
CA CYS A 50 -5.48 11.02 -15.70
C CYS A 50 -6.89 11.55 -15.53
N ASP A 51 -7.77 10.77 -14.95
CA ASP A 51 -9.15 11.14 -14.65
C ASP A 51 -9.37 11.21 -13.13
N GLU A 52 -10.45 11.87 -12.71
CA GLU A 52 -10.84 11.99 -11.30
C GLU A 52 -12.32 11.68 -11.16
N ARG A 53 -12.66 10.92 -10.14
CA ARG A 53 -14.04 10.62 -9.76
C ARG A 53 -14.24 10.78 -8.27
N ARG A 54 -15.50 11.02 -7.89
CA ARG A 54 -15.96 10.85 -6.51
C ARG A 54 -16.84 9.63 -6.45
N ILE A 55 -16.57 8.74 -5.52
CA ILE A 55 -17.27 7.48 -5.35
C ILE A 55 -17.77 7.36 -3.92
N PRO A 56 -18.91 6.71 -3.67
CA PRO A 56 -19.39 6.48 -2.32
C PRO A 56 -18.39 5.65 -1.49
N SER A 57 -18.12 6.08 -0.26
CA SER A 57 -17.43 5.26 0.75
C SER A 57 -18.35 4.13 1.24
N LEU A 58 -17.81 3.22 2.10
CA LEU A 58 -18.69 2.37 2.91
C LEU A 58 -19.39 3.13 4.03
N ASP A 59 -18.85 4.27 4.44
CA ASP A 59 -19.49 5.12 5.43
C ASP A 59 -20.61 5.94 4.76
N PRO A 60 -21.79 6.06 5.38
CA PRO A 60 -22.91 6.79 4.80
C PRO A 60 -22.56 8.26 4.60
N ASP A 61 -23.07 8.83 3.53
CA ASP A 61 -22.93 10.26 3.18
C ASP A 61 -21.49 10.75 3.00
N VAL A 62 -20.56 9.84 2.72
CA VAL A 62 -19.15 10.16 2.47
C VAL A 62 -18.75 9.75 1.06
N ASP A 63 -18.21 10.71 0.31
CA ASP A 63 -17.60 10.47 -0.99
C ASP A 63 -16.06 10.49 -0.89
N VAL A 64 -15.44 9.53 -1.56
CA VAL A 64 -13.99 9.41 -1.69
C VAL A 64 -13.56 9.91 -3.06
N ARG A 65 -12.58 10.79 -3.09
CA ARG A 65 -11.91 11.15 -4.33
C ARG A 65 -11.02 9.98 -4.78
N VAL A 66 -11.18 9.54 -6.01
CA VAL A 66 -10.31 8.56 -6.63
C VAL A 66 -9.66 9.13 -7.88
N ARG A 67 -8.38 8.81 -8.08
CA ARG A 67 -7.64 9.12 -9.30
C ARG A 67 -7.54 7.86 -10.15
N ILE A 68 -7.79 8.01 -11.44
CA ILE A 68 -7.75 6.93 -12.41
C ILE A 68 -6.64 7.23 -13.41
N TYR A 69 -5.68 6.31 -13.52
CA TYR A 69 -4.54 6.44 -14.42
C TYR A 69 -4.56 5.30 -15.43
N ARG A 70 -4.30 5.62 -16.69
CA ARG A 70 -4.28 4.65 -17.79
C ARG A 70 -3.41 5.14 -18.94
N SER A 71 -3.08 4.24 -19.86
CA SER A 71 -2.40 4.63 -21.10
C SER A 71 -3.22 5.65 -21.88
N LYS A 72 -2.55 6.64 -22.49
CA LYS A 72 -3.18 7.56 -23.44
C LYS A 72 -3.73 6.84 -24.67
N THR A 73 -3.08 5.75 -25.09
CA THR A 73 -3.59 4.85 -26.13
C THR A 73 -4.38 3.75 -25.45
N ARG A 74 -5.70 3.74 -25.62
CA ARG A 74 -6.56 2.71 -25.03
C ARG A 74 -6.35 1.38 -25.75
N PRO A 75 -6.10 0.29 -24.99
CA PRO A 75 -6.08 -1.05 -25.56
C PRO A 75 -7.43 -1.40 -26.17
N SER A 76 -7.42 -2.25 -27.21
CA SER A 76 -8.65 -2.79 -27.83
C SER A 76 -9.34 -3.84 -26.95
N GLU A 77 -8.61 -4.44 -26.02
CA GLU A 77 -9.11 -5.45 -25.09
C GLU A 77 -9.14 -4.90 -23.65
N SER A 78 -9.97 -5.50 -22.82
CA SER A 78 -10.01 -5.20 -21.39
C SER A 78 -8.72 -5.60 -20.71
N VAL A 79 -8.22 -4.75 -19.81
CA VAL A 79 -6.93 -4.88 -19.12
C VAL A 79 -7.13 -5.10 -17.61
N PRO A 80 -6.11 -5.55 -16.87
CA PRO A 80 -6.17 -5.65 -15.42
C PRO A 80 -6.55 -4.34 -14.73
N GLY A 81 -7.28 -4.44 -13.61
CA GLY A 81 -7.54 -3.32 -12.72
C GLY A 81 -6.66 -3.36 -11.48
N VAL A 82 -6.05 -2.24 -11.14
CA VAL A 82 -5.19 -2.12 -9.96
C VAL A 82 -5.78 -1.10 -9.00
N VAL A 83 -6.06 -1.48 -7.77
CA VAL A 83 -6.28 -0.53 -6.67
C VAL A 83 -4.93 -0.27 -6.02
N PHE A 84 -4.46 0.97 -6.11
CA PHE A 84 -3.19 1.36 -5.51
C PHE A 84 -3.38 2.27 -4.31
N LEU A 85 -2.84 1.85 -3.15
CA LEU A 85 -2.99 2.51 -1.86
C LEU A 85 -1.66 3.16 -1.46
N HIS A 86 -1.66 4.49 -1.41
CA HIS A 86 -0.44 5.25 -1.14
C HIS A 86 0.03 5.14 0.31
N GLY A 87 1.34 5.30 0.55
CA GLY A 87 1.93 5.37 1.87
C GLY A 87 1.73 6.73 2.56
N GLY A 88 2.24 6.83 3.79
CA GLY A 88 2.20 8.06 4.58
C GLY A 88 1.74 7.87 6.02
N GLY A 89 1.95 6.70 6.63
CA GLY A 89 1.62 6.42 8.03
C GLY A 89 0.14 6.63 8.37
N TYR A 90 -0.76 6.34 7.41
CA TYR A 90 -2.21 6.60 7.46
C TYR A 90 -2.61 8.08 7.58
N ALA A 91 -1.66 8.99 7.81
CA ALA A 91 -1.90 10.39 8.13
C ALA A 91 -1.54 11.35 7.01
N LEU A 92 -0.72 10.94 6.06
CA LEU A 92 -0.11 11.76 5.02
C LEU A 92 -0.34 11.17 3.63
N GLY A 93 0.04 11.94 2.61
CA GLY A 93 0.10 11.49 1.24
C GLY A 93 -1.16 11.75 0.42
N THR A 94 -1.01 11.62 -0.88
CA THR A 94 -2.06 11.68 -1.89
C THR A 94 -1.77 10.65 -3.00
N PRO A 95 -2.77 10.26 -3.80
CA PRO A 95 -2.56 9.32 -4.92
C PRO A 95 -1.47 9.77 -5.90
N GLU A 96 -1.33 11.06 -6.10
CA GLU A 96 -0.43 11.65 -7.10
C GLU A 96 1.06 11.40 -6.82
N GLN A 97 1.42 11.15 -5.56
CA GLN A 97 2.82 10.93 -5.17
C GLN A 97 3.48 9.71 -5.85
N ASN A 98 2.67 8.76 -6.31
CA ASN A 98 3.14 7.52 -6.92
C ASN A 98 3.10 7.55 -8.47
N GLY A 99 2.95 8.71 -9.08
CA GLY A 99 2.89 8.87 -10.55
C GLY A 99 3.95 8.11 -11.34
N PRO A 100 5.25 8.19 -11.00
CA PRO A 100 6.30 7.45 -11.69
C PRO A 100 6.13 5.92 -11.63
N LEU A 101 5.63 5.39 -10.52
CA LEU A 101 5.31 3.96 -10.41
C LEU A 101 4.13 3.59 -11.31
N TYR A 102 3.09 4.41 -11.38
CA TYR A 102 1.96 4.17 -12.28
C TYR A 102 2.40 4.15 -13.74
N GLU A 103 3.27 5.08 -14.17
CA GLU A 103 3.86 5.05 -15.52
C GLU A 103 4.60 3.74 -15.79
N THR A 104 5.39 3.28 -14.83
CA THR A 104 6.14 2.02 -14.93
C THR A 104 5.20 0.83 -15.10
N LEU A 105 4.20 0.69 -14.22
CA LEU A 105 3.26 -0.44 -14.25
C LEU A 105 2.45 -0.45 -15.55
N ILE A 106 1.87 0.69 -15.94
CA ILE A 106 1.04 0.84 -17.14
C ILE A 106 1.86 0.64 -18.40
N GLY A 107 3.11 1.12 -18.42
CA GLY A 107 4.03 0.91 -19.54
C GLY A 107 4.51 -0.53 -19.70
N LEU A 108 4.65 -1.26 -18.58
CA LEU A 108 5.11 -2.66 -18.59
C LEU A 108 3.99 -3.62 -19.01
N ARG A 109 2.82 -3.44 -18.47
CA ARG A 109 1.58 -4.16 -18.82
C ARG A 109 0.43 -3.19 -18.76
N SER A 110 -0.26 -3.01 -19.89
CA SER A 110 -1.44 -2.15 -19.92
C SER A 110 -2.39 -2.52 -18.79
N CYS A 111 -2.72 -1.54 -17.94
CA CYS A 111 -3.66 -1.69 -16.83
C CYS A 111 -4.34 -0.37 -16.53
N VAL A 112 -5.42 -0.40 -15.76
CA VAL A 112 -6.06 0.79 -15.18
C VAL A 112 -5.72 0.83 -13.69
N VAL A 113 -5.07 1.89 -13.24
CA VAL A 113 -4.79 2.12 -11.82
C VAL A 113 -5.85 3.05 -11.24
N VAL A 114 -6.54 2.61 -10.20
CA VAL A 114 -7.49 3.42 -9.41
C VAL A 114 -6.90 3.64 -8.02
N ALA A 115 -6.60 4.88 -7.69
CA ALA A 115 -5.92 5.25 -6.46
C ALA A 115 -6.80 6.19 -5.62
N PRO A 116 -7.33 5.74 -4.47
CA PRO A 116 -8.15 6.58 -3.60
C PRO A 116 -7.30 7.59 -2.83
N ASP A 117 -7.83 8.79 -2.69
CA ASP A 117 -7.39 9.75 -1.69
C ASP A 117 -8.14 9.48 -0.39
N TYR A 118 -7.87 8.32 0.19
CA TYR A 118 -8.55 7.85 1.38
C TYR A 118 -8.43 8.85 2.53
N ARG A 119 -9.44 8.92 3.41
CA ARG A 119 -9.43 9.83 4.56
C ARG A 119 -8.25 9.56 5.48
N LYS A 120 -7.55 10.62 5.84
CA LYS A 120 -6.35 10.56 6.66
C LYS A 120 -6.72 10.51 8.15
N SER A 121 -5.96 9.73 8.91
CA SER A 121 -6.18 9.53 10.36
C SER A 121 -6.13 10.82 11.20
N LEU A 122 -5.54 11.88 10.66
CA LEU A 122 -5.57 13.21 11.26
C LEU A 122 -6.98 13.85 11.31
N ASP A 123 -7.89 13.41 10.44
CA ASP A 123 -9.27 13.91 10.35
C ASP A 123 -10.27 12.83 10.75
N ALA A 124 -10.03 11.60 10.33
CA ALA A 124 -10.91 10.47 10.56
C ALA A 124 -10.08 9.21 10.84
N PRO A 125 -10.03 8.74 12.09
CA PRO A 125 -9.33 7.52 12.44
C PRO A 125 -9.99 6.28 11.83
N TYR A 126 -9.48 5.11 12.14
CA TYR A 126 -10.10 3.82 11.80
C TYR A 126 -11.59 3.83 12.19
N PRO A 127 -12.50 3.34 11.33
CA PRO A 127 -12.24 2.56 10.09
C PRO A 127 -12.23 3.39 8.79
N ALA A 128 -12.18 4.72 8.84
CA ALA A 128 -12.40 5.59 7.68
C ALA A 128 -11.53 5.21 6.47
N ALA A 129 -10.20 5.11 6.63
CA ALA A 129 -9.30 4.81 5.52
C ALA A 129 -9.54 3.43 4.90
N VAL A 130 -9.73 2.39 5.70
CA VAL A 130 -9.96 1.03 5.18
C VAL A 130 -11.32 0.93 4.50
N ASN A 131 -12.35 1.63 5.00
CA ASN A 131 -13.66 1.71 4.37
C ASN A 131 -13.60 2.39 2.99
N ASP A 132 -12.87 3.49 2.88
CA ASP A 132 -12.65 4.19 1.61
C ASP A 132 -11.90 3.32 0.59
N CYS A 133 -10.86 2.61 1.04
CA CYS A 133 -10.06 1.74 0.20
C CYS A 133 -10.85 0.51 -0.29
N TYR A 134 -11.63 -0.12 0.60
CA TYR A 134 -12.46 -1.26 0.20
C TYR A 134 -13.62 -0.82 -0.72
N ALA A 135 -14.23 0.33 -0.45
CA ALA A 135 -15.23 0.91 -1.35
C ALA A 135 -14.64 1.14 -2.75
N THR A 136 -13.37 1.57 -2.85
CA THR A 136 -12.68 1.74 -4.12
C THR A 136 -12.51 0.42 -4.87
N LEU A 137 -12.16 -0.66 -4.18
CA LEU A 137 -12.03 -2.00 -4.79
C LEU A 137 -13.40 -2.50 -5.32
N ARG A 138 -14.46 -2.35 -4.53
CA ARG A 138 -15.83 -2.69 -4.97
C ARG A 138 -16.25 -1.87 -6.18
N TRP A 139 -16.03 -0.55 -6.10
CA TRP A 139 -16.38 0.35 -7.20
C TRP A 139 -15.62 0.00 -8.47
N LEU A 140 -14.32 -0.32 -8.40
CA LEU A 140 -13.55 -0.76 -9.56
C LEU A 140 -14.16 -2.01 -10.20
N LYS A 141 -14.53 -3.02 -9.41
CA LYS A 141 -15.19 -4.22 -9.89
C LYS A 141 -16.53 -3.89 -10.57
N ASP A 142 -17.35 -3.07 -9.91
CA ASP A 142 -18.71 -2.76 -10.38
C ASP A 142 -18.72 -1.91 -11.65
N ASN A 143 -17.65 -1.14 -11.91
CA ASN A 143 -17.48 -0.29 -13.08
C ASN A 143 -16.40 -0.80 -14.05
N ALA A 144 -15.99 -2.06 -13.92
CA ALA A 144 -14.91 -2.65 -14.69
C ALA A 144 -15.14 -2.50 -16.21
N ALA A 145 -16.33 -2.82 -16.70
CA ALA A 145 -16.68 -2.70 -18.12
C ALA A 145 -16.58 -1.26 -18.65
N GLU A 146 -17.05 -0.27 -17.89
CA GLU A 146 -16.95 1.16 -18.27
C GLU A 146 -15.50 1.62 -18.37
N LEU A 147 -14.65 1.11 -17.44
CA LEU A 147 -13.24 1.47 -17.38
C LEU A 147 -12.36 0.70 -18.36
N GLY A 148 -12.91 -0.29 -19.09
CA GLY A 148 -12.16 -1.21 -19.94
C GLY A 148 -11.28 -2.16 -19.10
N VAL A 149 -11.73 -2.50 -17.89
CA VAL A 149 -11.07 -3.42 -16.98
C VAL A 149 -11.70 -4.80 -17.06
N ARG A 150 -10.89 -5.85 -17.00
CA ARG A 150 -11.35 -7.22 -16.82
C ARG A 150 -11.51 -7.50 -15.32
N ASP A 151 -12.72 -7.88 -14.91
CA ASP A 151 -13.06 -8.04 -13.50
C ASP A 151 -12.45 -9.30 -12.85
N ASP A 152 -12.04 -10.27 -13.66
CA ASP A 152 -11.34 -11.48 -13.21
C ASP A 152 -9.86 -11.26 -12.88
N GLN A 153 -9.36 -10.01 -13.03
CA GLN A 153 -7.98 -9.68 -12.78
C GLN A 153 -7.83 -8.34 -12.02
N LEU A 154 -8.36 -8.32 -10.80
CA LEU A 154 -8.25 -7.20 -9.88
C LEU A 154 -7.03 -7.41 -8.96
N ILE A 155 -6.13 -6.44 -8.95
CA ILE A 155 -4.88 -6.44 -8.16
C ILE A 155 -4.98 -5.37 -7.10
N VAL A 156 -4.57 -5.68 -5.87
CA VAL A 156 -4.48 -4.70 -4.77
C VAL A 156 -3.01 -4.46 -4.44
N MET A 157 -2.59 -3.22 -4.53
CA MET A 157 -1.20 -2.80 -4.29
C MET A 157 -1.13 -1.67 -3.28
N GLY A 158 -0.05 -1.60 -2.51
CA GLY A 158 0.21 -0.44 -1.65
C GLY A 158 1.57 -0.48 -0.98
N GLN A 159 1.99 0.69 -0.46
CA GLN A 159 3.30 0.89 0.14
C GLN A 159 3.16 1.34 1.59
N SER A 160 3.95 0.81 2.53
CA SER A 160 3.97 1.29 3.91
C SER A 160 2.57 1.17 4.57
N ALA A 161 2.00 2.26 5.05
CA ALA A 161 0.62 2.30 5.52
C ALA A 161 -0.38 1.86 4.43
N GLY A 162 -0.13 2.24 3.16
CA GLY A 162 -0.91 1.73 2.02
C GLY A 162 -0.71 0.22 1.79
N GLY A 163 0.46 -0.32 2.12
CA GLY A 163 0.70 -1.76 2.16
C GLY A 163 -0.12 -2.44 3.26
N GLY A 164 -0.23 -1.81 4.43
CA GLY A 164 -1.13 -2.25 5.50
C GLY A 164 -2.59 -2.23 5.07
N LEU A 165 -3.04 -1.15 4.41
CA LEU A 165 -4.38 -1.07 3.84
C LEU A 165 -4.60 -2.11 2.73
N ALA A 166 -3.58 -2.42 1.91
CA ALA A 166 -3.69 -3.45 0.88
C ALA A 166 -3.94 -4.84 1.50
N ALA A 167 -3.19 -5.20 2.53
CA ALA A 167 -3.41 -6.43 3.29
C ALA A 167 -4.82 -6.45 3.93
N ALA A 168 -5.23 -5.33 4.58
CA ALA A 168 -6.54 -5.21 5.22
C ALA A 168 -7.70 -5.33 4.22
N VAL A 169 -7.62 -4.62 3.08
CA VAL A 169 -8.64 -4.66 2.02
C VAL A 169 -8.75 -6.06 1.40
N THR A 170 -7.63 -6.75 1.24
CA THR A 170 -7.61 -8.12 0.72
C THR A 170 -8.23 -9.11 1.72
N LEU A 171 -7.96 -8.96 3.03
CA LEU A 171 -8.66 -9.70 4.09
C LEU A 171 -10.17 -9.44 4.06
N MET A 172 -10.59 -8.17 3.96
CA MET A 172 -12.00 -7.81 3.86
C MET A 172 -12.67 -8.42 2.62
N ALA A 173 -11.97 -8.41 1.48
CA ALA A 173 -12.48 -8.99 0.23
C ALA A 173 -12.73 -10.50 0.35
N ARG A 174 -11.78 -11.23 0.95
CA ARG A 174 -11.92 -12.64 1.26
C ARG A 174 -13.12 -12.90 2.18
N ASP A 175 -13.19 -12.19 3.29
CA ASP A 175 -14.16 -12.46 4.34
C ASP A 175 -15.59 -12.09 3.94
N ARG A 176 -15.76 -11.05 3.12
CA ARG A 176 -17.05 -10.61 2.60
C ARG A 176 -17.50 -11.38 1.36
N GLY A 177 -16.56 -11.94 0.59
CA GLY A 177 -16.88 -12.67 -0.64
C GLY A 177 -17.47 -11.81 -1.76
N GLU A 178 -17.49 -10.48 -1.62
CA GLU A 178 -18.08 -9.54 -2.58
C GLU A 178 -17.18 -9.29 -3.79
N VAL A 179 -15.86 -9.33 -3.58
CA VAL A 179 -14.84 -9.12 -4.61
C VAL A 179 -13.74 -10.15 -4.45
N ARG A 180 -13.36 -10.79 -5.55
CA ARG A 180 -12.18 -11.68 -5.59
C ARG A 180 -10.98 -10.90 -6.10
N VAL A 181 -9.90 -10.95 -5.33
CA VAL A 181 -8.61 -10.33 -5.66
C VAL A 181 -7.71 -11.38 -6.28
N ALA A 182 -7.15 -11.10 -7.46
CA ALA A 182 -6.29 -12.03 -8.18
C ALA A 182 -4.86 -12.06 -7.64
N PHE A 183 -4.38 -10.92 -7.13
CA PHE A 183 -3.03 -10.77 -6.61
C PHE A 183 -2.92 -9.58 -5.66
N GLN A 184 -2.02 -9.64 -4.66
CA GLN A 184 -1.72 -8.50 -3.80
C GLN A 184 -0.22 -8.22 -3.72
N LEU A 185 0.12 -6.90 -3.66
CA LEU A 185 1.49 -6.41 -3.44
C LEU A 185 1.53 -5.42 -2.26
N PRO A 186 1.44 -5.90 -1.02
CA PRO A 186 1.63 -5.06 0.17
C PRO A 186 3.13 -4.85 0.42
N LEU A 187 3.71 -3.77 -0.08
CA LEU A 187 5.14 -3.49 -0.02
C LEU A 187 5.53 -2.90 1.34
N TYR A 188 6.52 -3.50 2.02
CA TYR A 188 6.96 -3.12 3.39
C TYR A 188 5.78 -2.65 4.25
N PRO A 189 4.76 -3.52 4.45
CA PRO A 189 3.46 -3.11 4.95
C PRO A 189 3.49 -2.79 6.44
N MET A 190 2.82 -1.70 6.83
CA MET A 190 2.56 -1.33 8.22
C MET A 190 1.33 -2.12 8.69
N ILE A 191 1.50 -3.26 9.38
CA ILE A 191 0.43 -4.22 9.69
C ILE A 191 0.30 -4.58 11.17
N ASP A 192 1.29 -4.27 12.02
CA ASP A 192 1.28 -4.61 13.44
C ASP A 192 1.31 -3.37 14.33
N ASP A 193 0.20 -3.07 14.98
CA ASP A 193 0.05 -1.93 15.89
C ASP A 193 0.78 -2.09 17.23
N ARG A 194 1.19 -3.32 17.59
CA ARG A 194 1.75 -3.64 18.92
C ARG A 194 3.16 -3.10 19.13
N ASN A 195 3.92 -2.83 18.04
CA ASN A 195 5.33 -2.43 18.11
C ASN A 195 6.20 -3.37 18.96
N ALA A 196 5.92 -4.66 18.94
CA ALA A 196 6.50 -5.63 19.86
C ALA A 196 7.69 -6.40 19.27
N THR A 197 7.92 -6.30 17.95
CA THR A 197 9.00 -7.02 17.26
C THR A 197 10.37 -6.42 17.58
N ASP A 198 11.42 -7.20 17.39
CA ASP A 198 12.81 -6.75 17.60
C ASP A 198 13.22 -5.69 16.58
N SER A 199 12.69 -5.75 15.35
CA SER A 199 12.93 -4.70 14.36
C SER A 199 12.22 -3.39 14.68
N ALA A 200 11.04 -3.42 15.33
CA ALA A 200 10.28 -2.23 15.69
C ALA A 200 10.79 -1.54 16.96
N ARG A 201 11.13 -2.32 18.00
CA ARG A 201 11.56 -1.78 19.31
C ARG A 201 12.88 -1.04 19.22
N ASP A 202 12.91 0.17 19.80
CA ASP A 202 14.08 1.07 19.81
C ASP A 202 14.69 1.32 18.42
N ASN A 203 13.89 1.17 17.37
CA ASN A 203 14.32 1.43 16.01
C ASN A 203 14.40 2.95 15.77
N ASP A 204 15.58 3.43 15.45
CA ASP A 204 15.86 4.82 15.12
C ASP A 204 16.32 5.03 13.66
N ALA A 205 15.94 4.08 12.78
CA ALA A 205 16.24 4.18 11.35
C ALA A 205 15.74 5.49 10.74
N PRO A 206 16.43 5.98 9.70
CA PRO A 206 15.95 7.15 8.95
C PRO A 206 14.57 6.90 8.35
N VAL A 207 13.88 7.98 8.01
CA VAL A 207 12.57 8.00 7.34
C VAL A 207 11.43 7.54 8.24
N TRP A 208 11.46 6.31 8.72
CA TRP A 208 10.45 5.77 9.63
C TRP A 208 11.13 5.04 10.79
N SER A 209 10.84 5.47 11.99
CA SER A 209 11.39 4.95 13.25
C SER A 209 10.27 4.47 14.16
N GLU A 210 10.61 3.81 15.27
CA GLU A 210 9.63 3.44 16.29
C GLU A 210 8.74 4.62 16.72
N LYS A 211 9.32 5.82 16.87
CA LYS A 211 8.55 7.02 17.27
C LYS A 211 7.52 7.44 16.22
N HIS A 212 7.88 7.36 14.94
CA HIS A 212 6.94 7.59 13.84
C HIS A 212 5.85 6.52 13.84
N ASN A 213 6.24 5.26 14.06
CA ASN A 213 5.32 4.14 14.06
C ASN A 213 4.28 4.25 15.17
N ARG A 214 4.72 4.52 16.40
CA ARG A 214 3.81 4.77 17.53
C ARG A 214 2.86 5.94 17.28
N LEU A 215 3.36 7.03 16.69
CA LEU A 215 2.53 8.18 16.34
C LEU A 215 1.50 7.81 15.26
N GLY A 216 1.92 7.15 14.19
CA GLY A 216 1.05 6.73 13.09
C GLY A 216 -0.08 5.82 13.58
N TRP A 217 0.24 4.78 14.35
CA TRP A 217 -0.75 3.87 14.94
C TRP A 217 -1.70 4.58 15.91
N ARG A 218 -1.19 5.44 16.79
CA ARG A 218 -2.02 6.22 17.71
C ARG A 218 -3.05 7.08 16.96
N LEU A 219 -2.64 7.76 15.90
CA LEU A 219 -3.53 8.58 15.07
C LEU A 219 -4.54 7.69 14.32
N TYR A 220 -4.08 6.55 13.79
CA TYR A 220 -4.93 5.68 12.99
C TYR A 220 -5.98 4.97 13.84
N LEU A 221 -5.61 4.46 14.99
CA LEU A 221 -6.53 3.73 15.86
C LEU A 221 -7.51 4.64 16.62
N GLY A 222 -7.20 5.93 16.77
CA GLY A 222 -8.13 6.93 17.28
C GLY A 222 -8.62 6.71 18.72
N GLY A 223 -7.85 5.96 19.52
CA GLY A 223 -8.20 5.68 20.92
C GLY A 223 -8.85 4.33 21.17
N LEU A 224 -8.89 3.44 20.18
CA LEU A 224 -9.23 2.01 20.43
C LEU A 224 -8.29 1.41 21.48
N ALA A 225 -8.83 0.66 22.40
CA ALA A 225 -8.04 -0.10 23.36
C ALA A 225 -7.26 -1.21 22.66
N ALA A 226 -6.11 -1.59 23.21
CA ALA A 226 -5.19 -2.52 22.56
C ALA A 226 -5.80 -3.91 22.29
N ASP A 227 -6.73 -4.36 23.10
CA ASP A 227 -7.48 -5.61 22.95
C ASP A 227 -8.69 -5.50 22.01
N GLU A 228 -9.09 -4.28 21.64
CA GLU A 228 -10.22 -4.02 20.74
C GLU A 228 -9.79 -3.78 19.28
N VAL A 229 -8.48 -3.73 18.99
CA VAL A 229 -7.98 -3.48 17.63
C VAL A 229 -8.32 -4.65 16.73
N PRO A 230 -9.17 -4.46 15.70
CA PRO A 230 -9.57 -5.55 14.83
C PRO A 230 -8.54 -5.81 13.72
N LYS A 231 -8.61 -7.01 13.13
CA LYS A 231 -7.74 -7.45 12.02
C LYS A 231 -7.73 -6.53 10.80
N TYR A 232 -8.82 -5.82 10.54
CA TYR A 232 -8.85 -4.87 9.42
C TYR A 232 -8.20 -3.53 9.73
N ALA A 233 -7.95 -3.23 11.00
CA ALA A 233 -7.09 -2.12 11.38
C ALA A 233 -5.61 -2.53 11.35
N ALA A 234 -5.30 -3.72 11.88
CA ALA A 234 -3.96 -4.26 11.99
C ALA A 234 -3.92 -5.72 11.46
N PRO A 235 -3.60 -5.95 10.19
CA PRO A 235 -3.64 -7.27 9.56
C PRO A 235 -2.81 -8.36 10.24
N ALA A 236 -1.77 -8.01 10.98
CA ALA A 236 -0.99 -8.96 11.79
C ALA A 236 -1.78 -9.57 12.97
N ARG A 237 -2.99 -9.09 13.25
CA ARG A 237 -3.93 -9.68 14.23
C ARG A 237 -4.81 -10.78 13.64
N GLU A 238 -4.74 -11.01 12.32
CA GLU A 238 -5.40 -12.16 11.70
C GLU A 238 -4.70 -13.46 12.12
N THR A 239 -5.49 -14.52 12.25
CA THR A 239 -5.02 -15.87 12.62
C THR A 239 -5.29 -16.90 11.52
N ASP A 240 -6.21 -16.60 10.61
CA ASP A 240 -6.52 -17.44 9.44
C ASP A 240 -6.17 -16.72 8.15
N TYR A 241 -5.09 -17.15 7.52
CA TYR A 241 -4.61 -16.62 6.24
C TYR A 241 -5.03 -17.46 5.02
N ALA A 242 -5.85 -18.48 5.22
CA ALA A 242 -6.32 -19.33 4.12
C ALA A 242 -7.13 -18.53 3.09
N HIS A 243 -7.05 -18.97 1.83
CA HIS A 243 -7.78 -18.40 0.71
C HIS A 243 -7.44 -16.93 0.36
N LEU A 244 -6.35 -16.38 0.90
CA LEU A 244 -5.82 -15.11 0.41
C LEU A 244 -5.17 -15.31 -0.96
N PRO A 245 -5.13 -14.27 -1.81
CA PRO A 245 -4.52 -14.37 -3.13
C PRO A 245 -3.00 -14.51 -3.04
N ALA A 246 -2.41 -15.00 -4.13
CA ALA A 246 -0.96 -14.97 -4.29
C ALA A 246 -0.42 -13.57 -4.01
N THR A 247 0.75 -13.51 -3.37
CA THR A 247 1.29 -12.29 -2.75
C THR A 247 2.73 -12.08 -3.18
N ALA A 248 3.11 -10.82 -3.45
CA ALA A 248 4.52 -10.44 -3.46
C ALA A 248 4.77 -9.28 -2.51
N THR A 249 5.88 -9.31 -1.80
CA THR A 249 6.27 -8.24 -0.87
C THR A 249 7.78 -8.18 -0.72
N PHE A 250 8.28 -7.04 -0.29
CA PHE A 250 9.66 -6.90 0.14
C PHE A 250 9.75 -5.97 1.35
N VAL A 251 10.89 -5.98 2.03
CA VAL A 251 11.19 -5.05 3.13
C VAL A 251 12.70 -4.87 3.25
N GLY A 252 13.16 -3.75 3.78
CA GLY A 252 14.55 -3.52 4.17
C GLY A 252 14.88 -4.15 5.53
N ASP A 253 16.10 -4.62 5.73
CA ASP A 253 16.51 -5.25 7.00
C ASP A 253 16.63 -4.25 8.18
N LEU A 254 16.74 -2.95 7.87
CA LEU A 254 16.77 -1.86 8.86
C LEU A 254 15.38 -1.23 9.09
N ASP A 255 14.37 -1.68 8.35
CA ASP A 255 13.00 -1.20 8.48
C ASP A 255 12.35 -1.67 9.78
N PRO A 256 11.66 -0.82 10.55
CA PRO A 256 10.89 -1.27 11.71
C PRO A 256 9.82 -2.31 11.36
N PHE A 257 9.38 -2.39 10.11
CA PHE A 257 8.37 -3.36 9.63
C PHE A 257 8.97 -4.70 9.18
N ARG A 258 10.28 -4.90 9.30
CA ARG A 258 10.95 -6.13 8.85
C ARG A 258 10.33 -7.39 9.45
N ASP A 259 10.28 -7.49 10.75
CA ASP A 259 9.87 -8.73 11.41
C ASP A 259 8.37 -9.00 11.24
N GLU A 260 7.54 -7.97 11.27
CA GLU A 260 6.10 -8.12 11.01
C GLU A 260 5.83 -8.55 9.56
N THR A 261 6.61 -8.05 8.59
CA THR A 261 6.53 -8.48 7.19
C THR A 261 6.98 -9.93 7.02
N ILE A 262 8.08 -10.32 7.66
CA ILE A 262 8.57 -11.73 7.63
C ILE A 262 7.51 -12.66 8.23
N GLN A 263 6.97 -12.32 9.40
CA GLN A 263 5.92 -13.11 10.04
C GLN A 263 4.65 -13.21 9.17
N TYR A 264 4.26 -12.13 8.51
CA TYR A 264 3.14 -12.14 7.58
C TYR A 264 3.37 -13.11 6.41
N VAL A 265 4.57 -13.08 5.82
CA VAL A 265 4.97 -14.01 4.76
C VAL A 265 4.94 -15.47 5.24
N GLU A 266 5.46 -15.75 6.43
CA GLU A 266 5.45 -17.09 7.02
C GLU A 266 4.03 -17.59 7.25
N ASN A 267 3.15 -16.75 7.78
CA ASN A 267 1.74 -17.07 8.03
C ASN A 267 1.00 -17.36 6.70
N LEU A 268 1.21 -16.55 5.67
CA LEU A 268 0.65 -16.78 4.33
C LEU A 268 1.11 -18.12 3.75
N ARG A 269 2.41 -18.41 3.80
CA ARG A 269 2.99 -19.67 3.30
C ARG A 269 2.46 -20.89 4.08
N ALA A 270 2.36 -20.77 5.40
CA ALA A 270 1.80 -21.83 6.25
C ALA A 270 0.33 -22.11 5.91
N ALA A 271 -0.42 -21.12 5.44
CA ALA A 271 -1.79 -21.26 4.95
C ALA A 271 -1.89 -21.73 3.48
N GLY A 272 -0.78 -22.04 2.83
CA GLY A 272 -0.75 -22.52 1.44
C GLY A 272 -0.85 -21.42 0.39
N VAL A 273 -0.68 -20.15 0.77
CA VAL A 273 -0.64 -19.04 -0.17
C VAL A 273 0.73 -18.98 -0.86
N ASP A 274 0.74 -18.79 -2.18
CA ASP A 274 1.94 -18.56 -2.96
C ASP A 274 2.52 -17.17 -2.67
N VAL A 275 3.77 -17.11 -2.19
CA VAL A 275 4.38 -15.84 -1.73
C VAL A 275 5.79 -15.66 -2.25
N GLU A 276 5.99 -14.60 -3.03
CA GLU A 276 7.28 -14.09 -3.41
C GLU A 276 7.73 -13.01 -2.42
N PHE A 277 8.89 -13.22 -1.81
CA PHE A 277 9.42 -12.33 -0.78
C PHE A 277 10.89 -12.02 -0.99
N ARG A 278 11.26 -10.74 -0.82
CA ARG A 278 12.66 -10.31 -0.85
C ARG A 278 13.00 -9.42 0.35
N LEU A 279 14.06 -9.78 1.08
CA LEU A 279 14.68 -8.94 2.10
C LEU A 279 15.85 -8.18 1.47
N PHE A 280 15.86 -6.84 1.61
CA PHE A 280 16.94 -6.00 1.11
C PHE A 280 17.86 -5.61 2.27
N GLU A 281 19.11 -6.04 2.18
CA GLU A 281 20.12 -5.76 3.21
C GLU A 281 20.52 -4.28 3.21
N ARG A 282 20.77 -3.75 4.40
CA ARG A 282 21.27 -2.38 4.64
C ARG A 282 20.31 -1.28 4.18
N CYS A 283 19.02 -1.60 4.09
CA CYS A 283 17.98 -0.72 3.59
C CYS A 283 16.99 -0.32 4.68
N TYR A 284 16.74 0.98 4.82
CA TYR A 284 15.71 1.53 5.69
C TYR A 284 14.38 1.66 4.96
N HIS A 285 13.33 2.04 5.67
CA HIS A 285 11.95 2.16 5.15
C HIS A 285 11.83 3.06 3.93
N GLY A 286 11.19 2.58 2.86
CA GLY A 286 10.90 3.37 1.65
C GLY A 286 12.13 3.77 0.83
N PHE A 287 13.24 3.07 0.98
CA PHE A 287 14.50 3.35 0.27
C PHE A 287 14.35 3.35 -1.26
N ASP A 288 13.48 2.51 -1.78
CA ASP A 288 13.14 2.34 -3.19
C ASP A 288 12.56 3.59 -3.83
N GLY A 289 11.71 4.31 -3.10
CA GLY A 289 11.12 5.58 -3.54
C GLY A 289 12.01 6.79 -3.27
N ILE A 290 12.82 6.75 -2.20
CA ILE A 290 13.71 7.87 -1.82
C ILE A 290 14.96 7.93 -2.71
N ARG A 291 15.53 6.77 -3.04
CA ARG A 291 16.69 6.64 -3.92
C ARG A 291 16.45 5.56 -4.98
N PRO A 292 15.49 5.82 -5.88
CA PRO A 292 15.17 4.87 -6.96
C PRO A 292 16.35 4.63 -7.92
N ASP A 293 17.30 5.57 -7.97
CA ASP A 293 18.51 5.55 -8.77
C ASP A 293 19.67 4.78 -8.12
N SER A 294 19.60 4.44 -6.82
CA SER A 294 20.60 3.59 -6.17
C SER A 294 20.54 2.14 -6.70
N LYS A 295 21.61 1.37 -6.51
CA LYS A 295 21.62 -0.04 -6.93
C LYS A 295 20.46 -0.80 -6.27
N VAL A 296 20.33 -0.71 -4.94
CA VAL A 296 19.27 -1.41 -4.19
C VAL A 296 17.88 -0.87 -4.52
N GLY A 297 17.74 0.44 -4.79
CA GLY A 297 16.47 1.03 -5.25
C GLY A 297 16.02 0.50 -6.61
N ARG A 298 16.95 0.42 -7.58
CA ARG A 298 16.66 -0.21 -8.88
C ARG A 298 16.28 -1.69 -8.76
N GLU A 299 16.99 -2.43 -7.90
CA GLU A 299 16.69 -3.84 -7.65
C GLU A 299 15.32 -4.04 -7.01
N ALA A 300 14.92 -3.19 -6.07
CA ALA A 300 13.60 -3.25 -5.45
C ALA A 300 12.48 -2.89 -6.46
N ASN A 301 12.68 -1.84 -7.25
CA ASN A 301 11.74 -1.45 -8.28
C ASN A 301 11.64 -2.51 -9.40
N ALA A 302 12.76 -3.16 -9.77
CA ALA A 302 12.75 -4.29 -10.70
C ALA A 302 11.97 -5.48 -10.14
N PHE A 303 12.15 -5.84 -8.86
CA PHE A 303 11.36 -6.87 -8.21
C PHE A 303 9.85 -6.58 -8.29
N VAL A 304 9.43 -5.35 -7.97
CA VAL A 304 8.01 -4.95 -8.08
C VAL A 304 7.49 -5.10 -9.51
N ALA A 305 8.27 -4.64 -10.49
CA ALA A 305 7.92 -4.70 -11.91
C ALA A 305 7.80 -6.16 -12.40
N GLU A 306 8.74 -7.02 -12.03
CA GLU A 306 8.75 -8.45 -12.38
C GLU A 306 7.55 -9.17 -11.77
N GLN A 307 7.27 -8.97 -10.45
CA GLN A 307 6.15 -9.61 -9.77
C GLN A 307 4.81 -9.12 -10.31
N PHE A 308 4.68 -7.83 -10.61
CA PHE A 308 3.49 -7.29 -11.24
C PHE A 308 3.25 -7.89 -12.63
N ALA A 309 4.28 -7.94 -13.47
CA ALA A 309 4.18 -8.51 -14.82
C ALA A 309 3.79 -10.01 -14.75
N ALA A 310 4.44 -10.78 -13.90
CA ALA A 310 4.12 -12.20 -13.69
C ALA A 310 2.68 -12.41 -13.22
N ALA A 311 2.19 -11.53 -12.33
CA ALA A 311 0.81 -11.58 -11.86
C ALA A 311 -0.19 -11.27 -12.99
N VAL A 312 0.07 -10.23 -13.79
CA VAL A 312 -0.77 -9.92 -14.96
C VAL A 312 -0.79 -11.05 -15.98
N ASP A 313 0.34 -11.71 -16.18
CA ASP A 313 0.46 -12.80 -17.16
C ASP A 313 -0.19 -14.11 -16.69
N SER A 314 -0.39 -14.34 -15.36
CA SER A 314 -0.77 -15.68 -14.86
C SER A 314 -1.80 -15.72 -13.72
N ARG A 315 -2.16 -14.61 -13.08
CA ARG A 315 -3.05 -14.64 -11.91
C ARG A 315 -4.44 -14.12 -12.27
N PHE A 316 -5.44 -14.96 -12.04
CA PHE A 316 -6.84 -14.66 -12.30
C PHE A 316 -7.71 -15.12 -11.13
N ALA A 317 -8.77 -14.36 -10.85
CA ALA A 317 -9.77 -14.68 -9.84
C ALA A 317 -11.16 -14.30 -10.37
N PRO A 318 -11.81 -15.19 -11.16
CA PRO A 318 -13.12 -14.93 -11.71
C PRO A 318 -14.12 -14.54 -10.62
N GLN A 319 -14.86 -13.46 -10.82
CA GLN A 319 -15.88 -13.00 -9.87
C GLN A 319 -17.03 -14.01 -9.80
N ALA A 320 -17.68 -14.10 -8.64
CA ALA A 320 -18.91 -14.87 -8.54
C ALA A 320 -20.00 -14.23 -9.41
N ASP A 321 -20.80 -15.04 -10.08
CA ASP A 321 -21.96 -14.56 -10.84
C ASP A 321 -22.84 -13.70 -9.94
N ARG A 322 -23.23 -12.51 -10.43
CA ARG A 322 -24.25 -11.72 -9.72
C ARG A 322 -25.53 -12.57 -9.67
N PRO A 323 -26.12 -12.75 -8.48
CA PRO A 323 -27.47 -13.36 -8.47
C PRO A 323 -28.34 -12.52 -9.39
N LYS A 324 -28.93 -13.17 -10.40
CA LYS A 324 -29.91 -12.53 -11.27
C LYS A 324 -31.05 -12.05 -10.37
N GLY A 325 -31.12 -10.74 -10.12
CA GLY A 325 -32.21 -10.10 -9.40
C GLY A 325 -33.53 -10.16 -10.16
#